data_e8b20397096a87cab679025b5a8b67d5
#
_entry.id   e8b20397096a87cab679025b5a8b67d5
#
_cell.length_a   1.000
_cell.length_b   1.000
_cell.length_c   1.000
_cell.angle_alpha   90.00
_cell.angle_beta   90.00
_cell.angle_gamma   90.00
#
_symmetry.space_group_name_H-M   'P 1'
#
loop_
_entity.id
_entity.type
_entity.pdbx_description
1 polymer ?
#
loop_
_entity_poly.entity_id
_entity_poly.type
_entity_poly.pdbx_seq_one_letter_code
_entity_poly.pdbx_strand_id
1 'polypeptide(L)'
;VAEVAVDHTDEGRTVELHVGDVLVVTLPVNMLTGLRWVVDSYDRRSLALVGETVAPPPPGGALGAGGTVAVFRFRTDAPAPAPSRLVLGLRRGAGPDEDVQQYGLLLDIRA
;
A
#
# COMPACT_ATOMS: atom_id res chain seq x y z
N VAL A 1 17.53 9.24 -2.28
CA VAL A 1 16.48 8.28 -1.90
C VAL A 1 15.42 9.03 -1.09
N ALA A 2 14.21 9.05 -1.57
CA ALA A 2 13.10 9.70 -0.91
C ALA A 2 12.10 8.64 -0.41
N GLU A 3 11.36 8.98 0.62
CA GLU A 3 10.26 8.17 1.11
C GLU A 3 8.96 8.87 0.75
N VAL A 4 8.10 8.19 0.00
CA VAL A 4 6.82 8.72 -0.46
C VAL A 4 5.72 8.00 0.30
N ALA A 5 4.98 8.74 1.12
CA ALA A 5 3.92 8.18 1.95
C ALA A 5 2.55 8.41 1.32
N VAL A 6 1.73 7.37 1.27
CA VAL A 6 0.35 7.45 0.81
C VAL A 6 -0.55 6.74 1.83
N ASP A 7 -1.83 7.09 1.82
CA ASP A 7 -2.81 6.50 2.72
C ASP A 7 -4.11 6.19 1.99
N HIS A 8 -5.16 5.83 2.73
CA HIS A 8 -6.44 5.43 2.14
C HIS A 8 -7.11 6.55 1.33
N THR A 9 -6.78 7.81 1.60
CA THR A 9 -7.36 8.94 0.85
C THR A 9 -6.74 9.11 -0.53
N ASP A 10 -5.63 8.44 -0.80
CA ASP A 10 -4.93 8.51 -2.08
C ASP A 10 -5.38 7.46 -3.09
N GLU A 11 -6.39 6.67 -2.75
CA GLU A 11 -6.89 5.62 -3.64
C GLU A 11 -7.23 6.16 -5.03
N GLY A 12 -6.79 5.44 -6.06
CA GLY A 12 -7.02 5.82 -7.45
C GLY A 12 -6.08 6.89 -8.00
N ARG A 13 -5.22 7.47 -7.17
CA ARG A 13 -4.31 8.53 -7.61
C ARG A 13 -3.09 7.94 -8.33
N THR A 14 -2.46 8.80 -9.14
CA THR A 14 -1.17 8.48 -9.75
C THR A 14 -0.06 9.04 -8.86
N VAL A 15 0.86 8.19 -8.45
CA VAL A 15 2.00 8.56 -7.60
C VAL A 15 3.26 8.52 -8.44
N GLU A 16 4.01 9.62 -8.43
CA GLU A 16 5.28 9.69 -9.14
C GLU A 16 6.40 9.23 -8.22
N LEU A 17 7.20 8.28 -8.71
CA LEU A 17 8.34 7.72 -7.99
C LEU A 17 9.57 7.74 -8.88
N HIS A 18 10.75 7.76 -8.25
CA HIS A 18 12.04 7.60 -8.92
C HIS A 18 12.71 6.34 -8.41
N VAL A 19 13.54 5.73 -9.23
CA VAL A 19 14.33 4.56 -8.83
C VAL A 19 15.13 4.89 -7.57
N GLY A 20 15.05 4.03 -6.57
CA GLY A 20 15.65 4.23 -5.26
C GLY A 20 14.68 4.76 -4.21
N ASP A 21 13.53 5.30 -4.62
CA ASP A 21 12.54 5.77 -3.66
C ASP A 21 11.85 4.60 -2.96
N VAL A 22 11.37 4.86 -1.75
CA VAL A 22 10.56 3.91 -0.99
C VAL A 22 9.15 4.43 -0.92
N LEU A 23 8.20 3.62 -1.41
CA LEU A 23 6.77 3.91 -1.29
C LEU A 23 6.25 3.29 0.00
N VAL A 24 5.64 4.09 0.86
CA VAL A 24 5.05 3.65 2.12
C VAL A 24 3.54 3.79 2.03
N VAL A 25 2.84 2.67 2.05
CA VAL A 25 1.37 2.63 1.99
C VAL A 25 0.84 2.33 3.38
N THR A 26 0.05 3.26 3.93
CA THR A 26 -0.54 3.13 5.26
C THR A 26 -2.06 3.07 5.13
N LEU A 27 -2.65 1.97 5.56
CA LEU A 27 -4.09 1.74 5.43
C LEU A 27 -4.69 1.41 6.80
N PRO A 28 -5.87 1.95 7.11
CA PRO A 28 -6.52 1.62 8.38
C PRO A 28 -7.02 0.19 8.36
N VAL A 29 -6.91 -0.48 9.49
CA VAL A 29 -7.42 -1.83 9.65
C VAL A 29 -8.10 -1.96 11.00
N ASN A 30 -9.25 -2.63 11.05
CA ASN A 30 -9.94 -2.94 12.28
C ASN A 30 -9.74 -4.42 12.59
N MET A 31 -8.89 -4.71 13.57
CA MET A 31 -8.54 -6.07 13.93
C MET A 31 -9.73 -6.87 14.48
N LEU A 32 -10.76 -6.19 14.98
CA LEU A 32 -11.95 -6.85 15.52
C LEU A 32 -12.81 -7.52 14.45
N THR A 33 -12.67 -7.10 13.20
CA THR A 33 -13.46 -7.68 12.10
C THR A 33 -12.85 -8.94 11.50
N GLY A 34 -11.61 -9.24 11.84
CA GLY A 34 -10.86 -10.33 11.21
C GLY A 34 -10.39 -10.05 9.80
N LEU A 35 -10.60 -8.83 9.32
CA LEU A 35 -10.15 -8.42 7.98
C LEU A 35 -8.69 -7.99 8.03
N ARG A 36 -7.97 -8.22 6.92
CA ARG A 36 -6.58 -7.79 6.80
C ARG A 36 -6.31 -7.32 5.37
N TRP A 37 -5.35 -6.41 5.23
CA TRP A 37 -4.87 -6.00 3.94
C TRP A 37 -3.82 -6.97 3.43
N VAL A 38 -3.93 -7.31 2.14
CA VAL A 38 -3.00 -8.21 1.46
C VAL A 38 -2.63 -7.56 0.13
N VAL A 39 -1.36 -7.61 -0.24
CA VAL A 39 -0.90 -7.12 -1.53
C VAL A 39 -1.35 -8.11 -2.59
N ASP A 40 -2.24 -7.69 -3.49
CA ASP A 40 -2.78 -8.55 -4.54
C ASP A 40 -1.91 -8.57 -5.79
N SER A 41 -1.52 -7.40 -6.27
CA SER A 41 -0.70 -7.33 -7.48
C SER A 41 0.12 -6.05 -7.55
N TYR A 42 1.28 -6.15 -8.16
CA TYR A 42 2.13 -5.02 -8.50
C TYR A 42 3.17 -5.48 -9.52
N ASP A 43 3.84 -4.52 -10.15
CA ASP A 43 4.91 -4.82 -11.11
C ASP A 43 6.19 -5.21 -10.36
N ARG A 44 6.47 -6.49 -10.30
CA ARG A 44 7.63 -7.04 -9.58
C ARG A 44 8.96 -6.73 -10.27
N ARG A 45 8.93 -6.23 -11.49
CA ARG A 45 10.15 -5.80 -12.19
C ARG A 45 10.62 -4.44 -11.69
N SER A 46 9.69 -3.58 -11.28
CA SER A 46 10.01 -2.23 -10.85
C SER A 46 9.90 -2.03 -9.35
N LEU A 47 9.14 -2.87 -8.66
CA LEU A 47 8.93 -2.76 -7.21
C LEU A 47 9.30 -4.05 -6.48
N ALA A 48 9.79 -3.89 -5.26
CA ALA A 48 9.99 -4.99 -4.34
C ALA A 48 9.31 -4.68 -3.01
N LEU A 49 8.47 -5.57 -2.52
CA LEU A 49 7.88 -5.44 -1.18
C LEU A 49 8.96 -5.77 -0.16
N VAL A 50 9.41 -4.77 0.60
CA VAL A 50 10.52 -4.92 1.55
C VAL A 50 10.08 -4.88 3.00
N GLY A 51 8.84 -4.53 3.28
CA GLY A 51 8.33 -4.52 4.64
C GLY A 51 6.82 -4.54 4.70
N GLU A 52 6.28 -5.24 5.70
CA GLU A 52 4.86 -5.32 5.96
C GLU A 52 4.67 -5.42 7.46
N THR A 53 4.00 -4.43 8.05
CA THR A 53 3.79 -4.38 9.48
C THR A 53 2.38 -3.93 9.82
N VAL A 54 1.93 -4.29 11.01
CA VAL A 54 0.69 -3.76 11.60
C VAL A 54 1.11 -3.00 12.85
N ALA A 55 0.69 -1.75 12.95
CA ALA A 55 1.14 -0.85 14.01
C ALA A 55 -0.02 -0.06 14.58
N PRO A 56 0.11 0.46 15.82
CA PRO A 56 -0.85 1.43 16.34
C PRO A 56 -0.85 2.70 15.47
N PRO A 57 -1.95 3.48 15.46
CA PRO A 57 -2.01 4.69 14.67
C PRO A 57 -0.94 5.68 15.11
N PRO A 58 -0.44 6.51 14.17
CA PRO A 58 0.55 7.53 14.54
C PRO A 58 -0.04 8.55 15.53
N PRO A 59 0.78 9.13 16.39
CA PRO A 59 0.33 10.15 17.35
C PRO A 59 -0.34 11.32 16.61
N GLY A 60 -1.49 11.75 17.14
CA GLY A 60 -2.26 12.83 16.52
C GLY A 60 -2.99 12.47 15.25
N GLY A 61 -2.93 11.20 14.85
CA GLY A 61 -3.65 10.73 13.67
C GLY A 61 -5.14 10.69 13.89
N ALA A 62 -5.89 10.99 12.82
CA ALA A 62 -7.35 11.03 12.84
C ALA A 62 -8.00 9.68 12.53
N LEU A 63 -7.27 8.60 12.66
CA LEU A 63 -7.75 7.25 12.37
C LEU A 63 -8.53 6.71 13.57
N GLY A 64 -9.61 7.24 13.91
CA GLY A 64 -10.57 6.75 14.88
C GLY A 64 -10.06 5.97 16.10
N ALA A 65 -10.86 5.86 17.13
CA ALA A 65 -10.49 5.14 18.34
C ALA A 65 -10.26 3.66 18.06
N GLY A 66 -9.15 3.13 18.53
CA GLY A 66 -8.80 1.73 18.34
C GLY A 66 -8.27 1.40 16.96
N GLY A 67 -8.01 2.42 16.15
CA GLY A 67 -7.52 2.23 14.81
C GLY A 67 -6.09 1.68 14.79
N THR A 68 -5.92 0.54 14.14
CA THR A 68 -4.62 0.00 13.80
C THR A 68 -4.34 0.32 12.35
N VAL A 69 -3.10 0.41 11.95
CA VAL A 69 -2.73 0.64 10.55
C VAL A 69 -1.87 -0.51 10.05
N ALA A 70 -2.11 -0.88 8.80
CA ALA A 70 -1.23 -1.78 8.06
C ALA A 70 -0.27 -0.91 7.23
N VAL A 71 1.01 -1.17 7.32
CA VAL A 71 2.04 -0.40 6.63
C VAL A 71 2.81 -1.33 5.70
N PHE A 72 2.82 -0.98 4.42
CA PHE A 72 3.55 -1.72 3.39
C PHE A 72 4.63 -0.82 2.82
N ARG A 73 5.85 -1.33 2.73
CA ARG A 73 6.98 -0.61 2.15
C ARG A 73 7.44 -1.29 0.88
N PHE A 74 7.54 -0.51 -0.18
CA PHE A 74 7.99 -0.97 -1.49
C PHE A 74 9.22 -0.17 -1.89
N ARG A 75 10.26 -0.88 -2.32
CA ARG A 75 11.45 -0.25 -2.90
C ARG A 75 11.30 -0.19 -4.41
N THR A 76 11.63 0.94 -5.01
CA THR A 76 11.61 1.08 -6.47
C THR A 76 12.97 0.65 -7.03
N ASP A 77 12.98 -0.42 -7.81
CA ASP A 77 14.20 -1.03 -8.32
C ASP A 77 14.49 -0.68 -9.77
N ALA A 78 13.46 -0.39 -10.55
CA ALA A 78 13.60 -0.09 -11.97
C ALA A 78 12.47 0.82 -12.44
N PRO A 79 12.71 1.64 -13.49
CA PRO A 79 11.64 2.45 -14.05
C PRO A 79 10.62 1.58 -14.79
N ALA A 80 9.38 2.04 -14.82
CA ALA A 80 8.32 1.42 -15.60
C ALA A 80 8.01 2.30 -16.81
N PRO A 81 7.92 1.74 -18.04
CA PRO A 81 7.68 2.53 -19.26
C PRO A 81 6.28 3.11 -19.33
N ALA A 82 5.34 2.58 -18.56
CA ALA A 82 3.97 3.05 -18.47
C ALA A 82 3.55 2.96 -17.00
N PRO A 83 2.54 3.73 -16.58
CA PRO A 83 2.06 3.63 -15.21
C PRO A 83 1.71 2.19 -14.85
N SER A 84 2.22 1.73 -13.73
CA SER A 84 1.93 0.40 -13.23
C SER A 84 0.91 0.49 -12.10
N ARG A 85 0.14 -0.57 -11.94
CA ARG A 85 -0.93 -0.60 -10.94
C ARG A 85 -0.51 -1.42 -9.74
N LEU A 86 -0.65 -0.82 -8.56
CA LEU A 86 -0.50 -1.50 -7.28
C LEU A 86 -1.90 -1.72 -6.70
N VAL A 87 -2.23 -2.96 -6.36
CA VAL A 87 -3.54 -3.31 -5.82
C VAL A 87 -3.37 -4.08 -4.51
N LEU A 88 -4.07 -3.61 -3.48
CA LEU A 88 -4.19 -4.32 -2.21
C LEU A 88 -5.66 -4.66 -1.98
N GLY A 89 -5.92 -5.80 -1.35
CA GLY A 89 -7.26 -6.25 -1.02
C GLY A 89 -7.45 -6.36 0.47
N LEU A 90 -8.59 -5.91 0.97
CA LEU A 90 -8.99 -6.11 2.35
C LEU A 90 -9.90 -7.34 2.39
N ARG A 91 -9.42 -8.39 3.04
CA ARG A 91 -10.10 -9.69 3.01
C ARG A 91 -10.06 -10.40 4.35
N ARG A 92 -11.03 -11.31 4.54
CA ARG A 92 -11.09 -12.17 5.72
C ARG A 92 -10.42 -13.51 5.46
N GLY A 93 -10.62 -14.06 4.28
CA GLY A 93 -10.05 -15.35 3.88
C GLY A 93 -8.74 -15.22 3.14
N ALA A 94 -8.30 -16.31 2.53
CA ALA A 94 -7.01 -16.39 1.87
C ALA A 94 -7.05 -16.05 0.38
N GLY A 95 -8.23 -16.09 -0.25
CA GLY A 95 -8.35 -15.91 -1.68
C GLY A 95 -8.81 -14.52 -2.09
N PRO A 96 -8.49 -14.07 -3.31
CA PRO A 96 -8.92 -12.75 -3.78
C PRO A 96 -10.43 -12.60 -3.88
N ASP A 97 -11.19 -13.69 -3.98
CA ASP A 97 -12.66 -13.67 -3.96
C ASP A 97 -13.23 -13.24 -2.62
N GLU A 98 -12.40 -13.24 -1.57
CA GLU A 98 -12.80 -12.84 -0.23
C GLU A 98 -12.63 -11.34 0.02
N ASP A 99 -12.20 -10.58 -0.98
CA ASP A 99 -11.99 -9.14 -0.82
C ASP A 99 -13.31 -8.42 -0.61
N VAL A 100 -13.42 -7.69 0.49
CA VAL A 100 -14.56 -6.82 0.78
C VAL A 100 -14.29 -5.39 0.31
N GLN A 101 -13.03 -5.05 0.09
CA GLN A 101 -12.61 -3.75 -0.40
C GLN A 101 -11.29 -3.90 -1.14
N GLN A 102 -11.07 -3.05 -2.13
CA GLN A 102 -9.77 -2.97 -2.82
C GLN A 102 -9.23 -1.56 -2.75
N TYR A 103 -7.90 -1.47 -2.71
CA TYR A 103 -7.17 -0.21 -2.75
C TYR A 103 -6.21 -0.26 -3.93
N GLY A 104 -6.33 0.70 -4.83
CA GLY A 104 -5.50 0.74 -6.03
C GLY A 104 -4.80 2.07 -6.18
N LEU A 105 -3.55 2.02 -6.66
CA LEU A 105 -2.76 3.19 -7.03
C LEU A 105 -2.18 2.97 -8.42
N LEU A 106 -2.01 4.06 -9.15
CA LEU A 106 -1.19 4.07 -10.36
C LEU A 106 0.18 4.64 -9.99
N LEU A 107 1.23 3.98 -10.43
CA LEU A 107 2.59 4.38 -10.12
C LEU A 107 3.32 4.77 -11.40
N ASP A 108 3.82 6.00 -11.44
CA ASP A 108 4.64 6.51 -12.52
C ASP A 108 6.08 6.49 -12.04
N ILE A 109 6.84 5.47 -12.46
CA ILE A 109 8.18 5.21 -11.95
C ILE A 109 9.20 5.63 -12.99
N ARG A 110 10.03 6.57 -12.63
CA ARG A 110 11.05 7.15 -13.49
C ARG A 110 12.45 6.83 -12.99
N ALA A 111 13.38 6.85 -13.92
CA ALA A 111 14.79 6.63 -13.60
C ALA A 111 15.37 7.75 -12.74
#